data_4c31184d5c3fab807012f45beb78c050
#
_entry.id   4c31184d5c3fab807012f45beb78c050
#
_cell.length_a   1.000
_cell.length_b   1.000
_cell.length_c   1.000
_cell.angle_alpha   90.00
_cell.angle_beta   90.00
_cell.angle_gamma   90.00
#
_symmetry.space_group_name_H-M   'P 1'
#
loop_
_entity.id
_entity.type
_entity.pdbx_description
1 polymer ?
#
loop_
_entity_poly.entity_id
_entity_poly.type
_entity_poly.pdbx_seq_one_letter_code
_entity_poly.pdbx_strand_id
1 'polypeptide(L)'
;ASRGLGDMYKRQVKHWQVSIDARGDLAHAVITSGGVSVREVDPKTMQSKKALGLYFAGEVLDVDAYTGGYNLQIAFCTAQSFANNL
;
A
#
# COMPACT_ATOMS: atom_id res chain seq x y z
N ALA A 1 17.08 -17.06 35.24
CA ALA A 1 17.45 -15.66 35.03
C ALA A 1 17.64 -15.35 33.53
N SER A 2 18.39 -16.19 32.81
CA SER A 2 18.63 -15.99 31.37
C SER A 2 17.36 -16.22 30.51
N ARG A 3 16.45 -17.08 30.93
CA ARG A 3 15.17 -17.27 30.26
C ARG A 3 14.28 -16.03 30.32
N GLY A 4 14.21 -15.37 31.46
CA GLY A 4 13.43 -14.14 31.65
C GLY A 4 13.91 -12.99 30.76
N LEU A 5 15.23 -12.85 30.62
CA LEU A 5 15.83 -11.85 29.72
C LEU A 5 15.53 -12.15 28.25
N GLY A 6 15.63 -13.40 27.81
CA GLY A 6 15.30 -13.79 26.44
C GLY A 6 13.85 -13.54 26.08
N ASP A 7 12.92 -13.84 27.00
CA ASP A 7 11.50 -13.59 26.81
C ASP A 7 11.18 -12.10 26.78
N MET A 8 11.86 -11.27 27.59
CA MET A 8 11.74 -9.82 27.59
C MET A 8 12.17 -9.20 26.26
N TYR A 9 13.30 -9.64 25.71
CA TYR A 9 13.78 -9.17 24.40
C TYR A 9 12.83 -9.58 23.25
N LYS A 10 12.34 -10.82 23.27
CA LYS A 10 11.35 -11.30 22.30
C LYS A 10 10.07 -10.46 22.36
N ARG A 11 9.61 -10.12 23.56
CA ARG A 11 8.44 -9.28 23.78
C ARG A 11 8.66 -7.87 23.23
N GLN A 12 9.82 -7.27 23.47
CA GLN A 12 10.17 -5.95 22.94
C GLN A 12 10.15 -5.92 21.41
N VAL A 13 10.67 -6.94 20.75
CA VAL A 13 10.66 -7.04 19.28
C VAL A 13 9.24 -7.19 18.76
N LYS A 14 8.39 -8.00 19.38
CA LYS A 14 7.00 -8.23 18.96
C LYS A 14 6.06 -7.07 19.27
N HIS A 15 6.31 -6.34 20.34
CA HIS A 15 5.44 -5.28 20.84
C HIS A 15 6.17 -3.94 20.90
N TRP A 16 6.98 -3.68 19.87
CA TRP A 16 7.69 -2.42 19.76
C TRP A 16 6.69 -1.29 19.55
N GLN A 17 6.65 -0.37 20.50
CA GLN A 17 5.75 0.78 20.45
C GLN A 17 6.56 2.01 20.06
N VAL A 18 6.02 2.78 19.12
CA VAL A 18 6.59 4.05 18.68
C VAL A 18 5.50 5.12 18.79
N SER A 19 5.78 6.20 19.46
CA SER A 19 4.87 7.34 19.53
C SER A 19 4.89 8.10 18.21
N ILE A 20 3.71 8.38 17.68
CA ILE A 20 3.54 9.16 16.45
C ILE A 20 2.83 10.46 16.81
N ASP A 21 3.50 11.59 16.63
CA ASP A 21 2.94 12.91 16.95
C ASP A 21 2.08 13.47 15.81
N ALA A 22 2.53 13.27 14.57
CA ALA A 22 1.84 13.79 13.39
C ALA A 22 2.25 13.04 12.12
N ARG A 23 1.48 13.23 11.06
CA ARG A 23 1.88 12.78 9.70
C ARG A 23 2.92 13.77 9.15
N GLY A 24 3.78 13.27 8.27
CA GLY A 24 4.74 14.11 7.57
C GLY A 24 4.08 15.04 6.54
N ASP A 25 4.85 16.01 6.05
CA ASP A 25 4.41 16.94 5.01
C ASP A 25 4.27 16.23 3.67
N LEU A 26 3.30 16.68 2.86
CA LEU A 26 3.15 16.23 1.48
C LEU A 26 4.40 16.50 0.62
N ALA A 27 5.10 17.61 0.90
CA ALA A 27 6.33 17.96 0.18
C ALA A 27 7.46 16.94 0.35
N HIS A 28 7.48 16.20 1.45
CA HIS A 28 8.50 15.19 1.77
C HIS A 28 7.98 13.76 1.63
N ALA A 29 6.74 13.57 1.16
CA ALA A 29 6.15 12.25 1.01
C ALA A 29 6.83 11.48 -0.11
N VAL A 30 7.15 10.21 0.14
CA VAL A 30 7.57 9.26 -0.90
C VAL A 30 6.33 8.74 -1.63
N ILE A 31 5.27 8.45 -0.86
CA ILE A 31 3.93 8.12 -1.37
C ILE A 31 2.89 8.77 -0.45
N THR A 32 1.67 8.89 -0.94
CA THR A 32 0.52 9.30 -0.14
C THR A 32 -0.37 8.10 0.13
N SER A 33 -0.99 8.05 1.30
CA SER A 33 -1.96 7.02 1.64
C SER A 33 -3.37 7.49 1.29
N GLY A 34 -4.18 6.57 0.77
CA GLY A 34 -5.54 6.83 0.33
C GLY A 34 -5.68 6.67 -1.18
N GLY A 35 -6.88 6.85 -1.67
CA GLY A 35 -7.18 6.71 -3.10
C GLY A 35 -8.45 5.92 -3.35
N VAL A 36 -8.59 5.42 -4.57
CA VAL A 36 -9.72 4.59 -4.98
C VAL A 36 -9.61 3.23 -4.34
N SER A 37 -10.65 2.80 -3.63
CA SER A 37 -10.67 1.50 -2.96
C SER A 37 -10.50 0.37 -3.97
N VAL A 38 -9.52 -0.49 -3.71
CA VAL A 38 -9.24 -1.66 -4.57
C VAL A 38 -10.42 -2.64 -4.62
N ARG A 39 -11.30 -2.61 -3.63
CA ARG A 39 -12.52 -3.44 -3.60
C ARG A 39 -13.53 -3.01 -4.65
N GLU A 40 -13.45 -1.78 -5.12
CA GLU A 40 -14.35 -1.20 -6.12
C GLU A 40 -13.83 -1.33 -7.55
N VAL A 41 -12.69 -1.99 -7.73
CA VAL A 41 -12.03 -2.18 -9.03
C VAL A 41 -11.87 -3.66 -9.31
N ASP A 42 -12.21 -4.08 -10.53
CA ASP A 42 -11.99 -5.45 -10.99
C ASP A 42 -10.48 -5.67 -11.20
N PRO A 43 -9.84 -6.59 -10.48
CA PRO A 43 -8.41 -6.79 -10.59
C PRO A 43 -7.94 -7.35 -11.93
N LYS A 44 -8.85 -7.92 -12.72
CA LYS A 44 -8.50 -8.48 -14.04
C LYS A 44 -8.49 -7.42 -15.13
N THR A 45 -9.44 -6.50 -15.10
CA THR A 45 -9.63 -5.50 -16.15
C THR A 45 -9.25 -4.09 -15.72
N MET A 46 -9.13 -3.86 -14.42
CA MET A 46 -8.92 -2.56 -13.78
C MET A 46 -10.12 -1.62 -13.96
N GLN A 47 -11.27 -2.17 -14.33
CA GLN A 47 -12.51 -1.39 -14.48
C GLN A 47 -13.19 -1.17 -13.14
N SER A 48 -13.77 0.01 -12.96
CA SER A 48 -14.64 0.28 -11.81
C SER A 48 -15.83 -0.67 -11.79
N LYS A 49 -16.14 -1.20 -10.61
CA LYS A 49 -17.36 -2.00 -10.40
C LYS A 49 -18.62 -1.14 -10.32
N LYS A 50 -18.46 0.17 -10.10
CA LYS A 50 -19.57 1.12 -9.94
C LYS A 50 -19.92 1.87 -11.21
N ALA A 51 -18.96 2.06 -12.10
CA ALA A 51 -19.15 2.85 -13.32
C ALA A 51 -18.55 2.12 -14.51
N LEU A 52 -19.38 1.73 -15.46
CA LEU A 52 -18.96 1.08 -16.70
C LEU A 52 -18.12 2.05 -17.54
N GLY A 53 -17.02 1.52 -18.11
CA GLY A 53 -16.12 2.31 -18.95
C GLY A 53 -15.12 3.18 -18.20
N LEU A 54 -15.15 3.15 -16.87
CA LEU A 54 -14.18 3.85 -16.02
C LEU A 54 -13.14 2.88 -15.49
N TYR A 55 -11.87 3.20 -15.71
CA TYR A 55 -10.75 2.35 -15.33
C TYR A 55 -9.79 3.12 -14.43
N PHE A 56 -9.13 2.42 -13.53
CA PHE A 56 -8.14 2.98 -12.63
C PHE A 56 -6.87 2.16 -12.66
N ALA A 57 -5.73 2.81 -12.69
CA ALA A 57 -4.41 2.16 -12.63
C ALA A 57 -3.40 3.09 -11.99
N GLY A 58 -2.38 2.51 -11.37
CA GLY A 58 -1.30 3.27 -10.76
C GLY A 58 -1.63 3.77 -9.36
N GLU A 59 -0.99 4.86 -8.97
CA GLU A 59 -1.04 5.40 -7.60
C GLU A 59 -2.39 6.00 -7.20
N VAL A 60 -3.30 6.17 -8.14
CA VAL A 60 -4.67 6.59 -7.82
C VAL A 60 -5.42 5.54 -7.01
N LEU A 61 -4.99 4.29 -7.08
CA LEU A 61 -5.51 3.19 -6.28
C LEU A 61 -5.03 3.30 -4.83
N ASP A 62 -5.90 2.94 -3.90
CA ASP A 62 -5.55 2.90 -2.47
C ASP A 62 -4.69 1.67 -2.18
N VAL A 63 -3.44 1.73 -2.63
CA VAL A 63 -2.41 0.72 -2.39
C VAL A 63 -1.13 1.43 -2.06
N ASP A 64 -0.60 1.17 -0.88
CA ASP A 64 0.70 1.66 -0.46
C ASP A 64 1.56 0.48 0.02
N ALA A 65 2.73 0.37 -0.54
CA ALA A 65 3.71 -0.67 -0.20
C ALA A 65 4.95 -0.03 0.43
N TYR A 66 5.77 -0.86 1.04
CA TYR A 66 7.05 -0.41 1.58
C TYR A 66 7.94 0.16 0.48
N THR A 67 8.79 1.12 0.84
CA THR A 67 9.81 1.65 -0.08
C THR A 67 10.75 0.55 -0.56
N GLY A 68 11.22 0.65 -1.80
CA GLY A 68 12.06 -0.37 -2.43
C GLY A 68 11.60 -0.72 -3.85
N GLY A 69 10.82 0.16 -4.48
CA GLY A 69 10.34 -0.03 -5.85
C GLY A 69 9.00 -0.76 -5.98
N TYR A 70 8.42 -1.22 -4.86
CA TYR A 70 7.16 -1.97 -4.90
C TYR A 70 5.98 -1.12 -5.38
N ASN A 71 5.94 0.16 -5.02
CA ASN A 71 4.87 1.06 -5.45
C ASN A 71 4.91 1.31 -6.95
N LEU A 72 6.10 1.49 -7.53
CA LEU A 72 6.28 1.58 -8.96
C LEU A 72 5.91 0.28 -9.67
N GLN A 73 6.27 -0.86 -9.09
CA GLN A 73 5.91 -2.17 -9.64
C GLN A 73 4.38 -2.33 -9.70
N ILE A 74 3.68 -1.96 -8.64
CA ILE A 74 2.21 -2.00 -8.60
C ILE A 74 1.63 -1.06 -9.65
N ALA A 75 2.17 0.16 -9.78
CA ALA A 75 1.70 1.13 -10.76
C ALA A 75 1.83 0.61 -12.19
N PHE A 76 2.99 0.07 -12.54
CA PHE A 76 3.22 -0.50 -13.88
C PHE A 76 2.42 -1.77 -14.13
N CYS A 77 2.31 -2.66 -13.14
CA CYS A 77 1.54 -3.90 -13.28
C CYS A 77 0.06 -3.62 -13.49
N THR A 78 -0.52 -2.68 -12.76
CA THR A 78 -1.92 -2.30 -12.92
C THR A 78 -2.19 -1.64 -14.27
N ALA A 79 -1.28 -0.78 -14.73
CA ALA A 79 -1.36 -0.18 -16.05
C ALA A 79 -1.26 -1.23 -17.17
N GLN A 80 -0.35 -2.20 -17.03
CA GLN A 80 -0.20 -3.29 -17.99
C GLN A 80 -1.44 -4.19 -18.02
N SER A 81 -2.01 -4.47 -16.85
CA SER A 81 -3.25 -5.25 -16.75
C SER A 81 -4.40 -4.57 -17.49
N PHE A 82 -4.55 -3.27 -17.33
CA PHE A 82 -5.51 -2.49 -18.10
C PHE A 82 -5.25 -2.59 -19.61
N ALA A 83 -4.01 -2.36 -20.04
CA ALA A 83 -3.63 -2.40 -21.44
C ALA A 83 -3.89 -3.77 -22.09
N ASN A 84 -3.64 -4.85 -21.38
CA ASN A 84 -3.83 -6.21 -21.89
C ASN A 84 -5.32 -6.59 -22.05
N ASN A 85 -6.23 -5.86 -21.42
CA ASN A 85 -7.66 -6.16 -21.44
C ASN A 85 -8.49 -5.13 -22.24
N LEU A 86 -7.84 -4.27 -22.99
CA LEU A 86 -8.50 -3.32 -23.89
C LEU A 86 -9.13 -3.98 -25.10
#